data_4b2720a77665652372da8e2d6b4b1823
#
_entry.id   4b2720a77665652372da8e2d6b4b1823
#
_cell.length_a   1.000
_cell.length_b   1.000
_cell.length_c   1.000
_cell.angle_alpha   90.00
_cell.angle_beta   90.00
_cell.angle_gamma   90.00
#
_symmetry.space_group_name_H-M   'P 1'
#
loop_
_entity.id
_entity.type
_entity.pdbx_description
1 polymer ?
#
loop_
_entity_poly.entity_id
_entity_poly.type
_entity_poly.pdbx_seq_one_letter_code
_entity_poly.pdbx_strand_id
1 'polypeptide(L)'
;MKKQIDIKIVDWWDSVDEINFKNNALIQTLQKHLGHKYDFKWSNNPKYLIYSVFGDSHLDFNKSCIRICYVGEHICTDWNLADYGIDLDMMDFEDRHLYYPLYFLYQSDLKLAIKKHLLNDKRENFCGFMVSNGSGDKIRGEFFEQLSEYKKVDSGGRYKNNIGGAFIEDKNAWLKNYKFNLCFENISCKGRISEKLIQAFAAGCVPIYWGDESLCDERYAKFRPIFNPKAFINVHNFDSIESAIKEIERIDNDDSAFEAMRKEPIFRTECLEEFLGEKFANGGGAEREYK
;
A
#
# COMPACT_ATOMS: atom_id res chain seq x y z
N MET A 1 -21.37 25.00 -15.50
CA MET A 1 -19.94 25.33 -15.33
C MET A 1 -19.41 24.59 -14.11
N LYS A 2 -18.23 23.97 -14.19
CA LYS A 2 -17.59 23.35 -13.02
C LYS A 2 -17.13 24.41 -12.05
N LYS A 3 -17.22 24.13 -10.74
CA LYS A 3 -16.72 25.05 -9.72
C LYS A 3 -15.20 24.89 -9.63
N GLN A 4 -14.47 26.04 -9.74
CA GLN A 4 -13.01 26.03 -9.58
C GLN A 4 -12.62 25.81 -8.12
N ILE A 5 -11.62 24.99 -7.92
CA ILE A 5 -11.00 24.68 -6.62
C ILE A 5 -9.50 24.96 -6.71
N ASP A 6 -9.06 25.97 -5.99
CA ASP A 6 -7.66 26.40 -5.94
C ASP A 6 -6.91 25.60 -4.88
N ILE A 7 -5.89 24.86 -5.33
CA ILE A 7 -5.11 23.94 -4.51
C ILE A 7 -3.63 24.27 -4.64
N LYS A 8 -2.89 24.09 -3.56
CA LYS A 8 -1.43 23.96 -3.56
C LYS A 8 -1.03 22.69 -2.83
N ILE A 9 0.02 22.03 -3.33
CA ILE A 9 0.66 20.88 -2.67
C ILE A 9 2.07 21.29 -2.31
N VAL A 10 2.47 21.08 -1.05
CA VAL A 10 3.82 21.36 -0.54
C VAL A 10 4.30 20.20 0.34
N ASP A 11 5.59 20.18 0.61
CA ASP A 11 6.21 19.20 1.51
C ASP A 11 5.90 17.74 1.13
N TRP A 12 5.81 17.48 -0.18
CA TRP A 12 5.48 16.18 -0.78
C TRP A 12 6.74 15.34 -1.02
N TRP A 13 6.59 14.06 -1.37
CA TRP A 13 7.71 13.18 -1.73
C TRP A 13 8.58 13.74 -2.85
N ASP A 14 7.93 14.32 -3.87
CA ASP A 14 8.57 15.00 -4.98
C ASP A 14 8.08 16.45 -5.02
N SER A 15 8.89 17.33 -5.59
CA SER A 15 8.47 18.71 -5.79
C SER A 15 7.23 18.79 -6.69
N VAL A 16 6.17 19.43 -6.19
CA VAL A 16 4.93 19.67 -6.96
C VAL A 16 4.84 21.15 -7.29
N ASP A 17 4.79 21.46 -8.60
CA ASP A 17 4.66 22.81 -9.14
C ASP A 17 3.47 22.91 -10.11
N GLU A 18 3.26 24.08 -10.70
CA GLU A 18 2.16 24.32 -11.64
C GLU A 18 2.22 23.38 -12.86
N ILE A 19 3.42 23.01 -13.31
CA ILE A 19 3.64 22.22 -14.53
C ILE A 19 3.25 20.76 -14.29
N ASN A 20 3.66 20.20 -13.15
CA ASN A 20 3.48 18.78 -12.84
C ASN A 20 2.26 18.49 -11.93
N PHE A 21 1.55 19.54 -11.45
CA PHE A 21 0.41 19.42 -10.55
C PHE A 21 -0.63 18.36 -10.99
N LYS A 22 -0.98 18.37 -12.28
CA LYS A 22 -1.97 17.44 -12.84
C LYS A 22 -1.47 15.99 -12.91
N ASN A 23 -0.16 15.78 -12.80
CA ASN A 23 0.45 14.44 -12.80
C ASN A 23 0.54 13.85 -11.39
N ASN A 24 0.29 14.63 -10.36
CA ASN A 24 0.26 14.14 -8.98
C ASN A 24 -0.87 13.11 -8.79
N ALA A 25 -0.56 11.96 -8.21
CA ALA A 25 -1.48 10.83 -8.07
C ALA A 25 -2.76 11.18 -7.28
N LEU A 26 -2.64 12.01 -6.24
CA LEU A 26 -3.80 12.49 -5.47
C LEU A 26 -4.69 13.38 -6.32
N ILE A 27 -4.12 14.32 -7.10
CA ILE A 27 -4.88 15.18 -7.99
C ILE A 27 -5.56 14.37 -9.10
N GLN A 28 -4.89 13.36 -9.66
CA GLN A 28 -5.51 12.44 -10.63
C GLN A 28 -6.69 11.68 -10.01
N THR A 29 -6.56 11.25 -8.76
CA THR A 29 -7.65 10.60 -8.02
C THR A 29 -8.82 11.55 -7.81
N LEU A 30 -8.57 12.78 -7.34
CA LEU A 30 -9.60 13.83 -7.21
C LEU A 30 -10.25 14.14 -8.56
N GLN A 31 -9.46 14.28 -9.63
CA GLN A 31 -9.96 14.55 -10.97
C GLN A 31 -10.84 13.41 -11.49
N LYS A 32 -10.49 12.17 -11.24
CA LYS A 32 -11.26 11.00 -11.63
C LYS A 32 -12.62 10.96 -10.95
N HIS A 33 -12.68 11.21 -9.65
CA HIS A 33 -13.90 11.04 -8.87
C HIS A 33 -14.76 12.31 -8.80
N LEU A 34 -14.15 13.48 -8.79
CA LEU A 34 -14.82 14.77 -8.57
C LEU A 34 -14.72 15.72 -9.76
N GLY A 35 -13.94 15.39 -10.79
CA GLY A 35 -13.70 16.24 -11.95
C GLY A 35 -14.96 16.52 -12.81
N HIS A 36 -16.07 15.80 -12.59
CA HIS A 36 -17.37 16.13 -13.19
C HIS A 36 -18.02 17.36 -12.54
N LYS A 37 -17.76 17.62 -11.24
CA LYS A 37 -18.30 18.75 -10.46
C LYS A 37 -17.31 19.91 -10.35
N TYR A 38 -15.99 19.61 -10.25
CA TYR A 38 -14.96 20.56 -9.91
C TYR A 38 -13.86 20.63 -10.97
N ASP A 39 -13.22 21.81 -11.08
CA ASP A 39 -12.00 22.06 -11.86
C ASP A 39 -10.87 22.41 -10.90
N PHE A 40 -9.93 21.48 -10.70
CA PHE A 40 -8.82 21.65 -9.77
C PHE A 40 -7.69 22.44 -10.43
N LYS A 41 -7.28 23.55 -9.80
CA LYS A 41 -6.26 24.46 -10.28
C LYS A 41 -5.14 24.62 -9.26
N TRP A 42 -3.92 24.62 -9.75
CA TRP A 42 -2.77 25.08 -8.99
C TRP A 42 -2.91 26.59 -8.67
N SER A 43 -2.58 26.99 -7.43
CA SER A 43 -2.62 28.40 -7.03
C SER A 43 -1.58 28.71 -5.96
N ASN A 44 -0.92 29.87 -6.07
CA ASN A 44 -0.06 30.40 -5.01
C ASN A 44 -0.85 31.04 -3.87
N ASN A 45 -2.15 31.29 -4.05
CA ASN A 45 -3.07 31.69 -3.00
C ASN A 45 -4.19 30.65 -2.90
N PRO A 46 -3.91 29.45 -2.37
CA PRO A 46 -4.83 28.32 -2.41
C PRO A 46 -5.98 28.48 -1.43
N LYS A 47 -7.14 27.94 -1.80
CA LYS A 47 -8.23 27.70 -0.86
C LYS A 47 -7.94 26.44 -0.02
N TYR A 48 -7.32 25.42 -0.63
CA TYR A 48 -6.92 24.18 0.00
C TYR A 48 -5.42 23.98 -0.13
N LEU A 49 -4.74 23.87 1.00
CA LEU A 49 -3.34 23.53 1.10
C LEU A 49 -3.23 22.06 1.47
N ILE A 50 -2.71 21.25 0.56
CA ILE A 50 -2.38 19.84 0.85
C ILE A 50 -0.89 19.77 1.14
N TYR A 51 -0.51 19.15 2.26
CA TYR A 51 0.89 19.03 2.64
C TYR A 51 1.17 17.65 3.23
N SER A 52 2.42 17.26 3.16
CA SER A 52 2.92 16.02 3.76
C SER A 52 4.02 16.32 4.79
N VAL A 53 4.86 15.35 5.09
CA VAL A 53 5.81 15.38 6.21
C VAL A 53 7.26 15.62 5.78
N PHE A 54 7.51 16.06 4.54
CA PHE A 54 8.84 16.18 3.96
C PHE A 54 9.39 17.62 3.95
N GLY A 55 8.80 18.52 4.75
CA GLY A 55 9.26 19.90 4.90
C GLY A 55 8.35 20.74 5.78
N ASP A 56 8.62 22.04 5.82
CA ASP A 56 7.96 23.02 6.69
C ASP A 56 7.26 24.13 5.89
N SER A 57 7.23 24.03 4.55
CA SER A 57 6.67 25.08 3.69
C SER A 57 5.18 25.33 3.93
N HIS A 58 4.46 24.35 4.49
CA HIS A 58 3.06 24.52 4.88
C HIS A 58 2.85 25.58 5.97
N LEU A 59 3.89 25.91 6.75
CA LEU A 59 3.83 26.92 7.80
C LEU A 59 3.80 28.36 7.23
N ASP A 60 4.31 28.57 6.01
CA ASP A 60 4.37 29.87 5.35
C ASP A 60 3.01 30.34 4.81
N PHE A 61 2.01 29.46 4.76
CA PHE A 61 0.71 29.78 4.20
C PHE A 61 -0.22 30.42 5.23
N ASN A 62 -1.01 31.36 4.73
CA ASN A 62 -1.98 32.08 5.54
C ASN A 62 -2.97 31.11 6.20
N LYS A 63 -3.37 31.40 7.44
CA LYS A 63 -4.36 30.66 8.21
C LYS A 63 -5.77 30.62 7.60
N SER A 64 -6.02 31.39 6.53
CA SER A 64 -7.31 31.38 5.82
C SER A 64 -7.50 30.22 4.84
N CYS A 65 -6.44 29.49 4.49
CA CYS A 65 -6.57 28.27 3.68
C CYS A 65 -6.94 27.07 4.56
N ILE A 66 -7.72 26.15 3.99
CA ILE A 66 -8.03 24.86 4.62
C ILE A 66 -6.82 23.95 4.44
N ARG A 67 -6.26 23.45 5.55
CA ARG A 67 -5.07 22.63 5.59
C ARG A 67 -5.42 21.16 5.65
N ILE A 68 -4.99 20.41 4.66
CA ILE A 68 -5.18 18.95 4.57
C ILE A 68 -3.81 18.29 4.69
N CYS A 69 -3.56 17.62 5.80
CA CYS A 69 -2.37 16.80 5.98
C CYS A 69 -2.56 15.46 5.29
N TYR A 70 -1.65 15.08 4.39
CA TYR A 70 -1.63 13.76 3.75
C TYR A 70 -0.35 13.01 4.17
N VAL A 71 -0.52 11.92 4.88
CA VAL A 71 0.61 11.15 5.41
C VAL A 71 0.57 9.71 4.87
N GLY A 72 1.63 9.33 4.14
CA GLY A 72 1.86 7.94 3.73
C GLY A 72 3.01 7.28 4.50
N GLU A 73 3.58 7.98 5.49
CA GLU A 73 4.69 7.53 6.32
C GLU A 73 4.21 7.14 7.74
N HIS A 74 5.12 6.62 8.56
CA HIS A 74 4.82 6.22 9.94
C HIS A 74 4.78 7.42 10.92
N ILE A 75 4.05 8.45 10.53
CA ILE A 75 3.85 9.70 11.28
C ILE A 75 2.34 9.94 11.36
N CYS A 76 1.85 10.50 12.47
CA CYS A 76 0.45 10.87 12.63
C CYS A 76 0.21 12.30 12.13
N THR A 77 -1.01 12.60 11.70
CA THR A 77 -1.45 13.97 11.43
C THR A 77 -1.30 14.85 12.68
N ASP A 78 -0.63 16.00 12.56
CA ASP A 78 -0.63 17.02 13.64
C ASP A 78 -1.93 17.84 13.57
N TRP A 79 -2.87 17.50 14.44
CA TRP A 79 -4.19 18.12 14.53
C TRP A 79 -4.17 19.55 15.07
N ASN A 80 -3.04 20.08 15.51
CA ASN A 80 -2.88 21.50 15.83
C ASN A 80 -2.66 22.34 14.57
N LEU A 81 -2.17 21.71 13.49
CA LEU A 81 -1.87 22.37 12.22
C LEU A 81 -2.87 22.03 11.11
N ALA A 82 -3.44 20.83 11.12
CA ALA A 82 -4.34 20.34 10.09
C ALA A 82 -5.82 20.56 10.44
N ASP A 83 -6.59 21.03 9.45
CA ASP A 83 -8.06 21.04 9.52
C ASP A 83 -8.61 19.64 9.19
N TYR A 84 -7.97 18.93 8.25
CA TYR A 84 -8.29 17.58 7.81
C TYR A 84 -7.03 16.73 7.72
N GLY A 85 -7.16 15.44 8.02
CA GLY A 85 -6.10 14.44 7.89
C GLY A 85 -6.49 13.31 6.95
N ILE A 86 -5.57 12.94 6.06
CA ILE A 86 -5.65 11.73 5.23
C ILE A 86 -4.40 10.93 5.55
N ASP A 87 -4.53 9.87 6.32
CA ASP A 87 -3.38 9.13 6.82
C ASP A 87 -3.67 7.64 7.08
N LEU A 88 -2.77 6.98 7.79
CA LEU A 88 -2.76 5.54 8.04
C LEU A 88 -3.28 5.18 9.44
N ASP A 89 -3.79 6.12 10.21
CA ASP A 89 -4.32 5.86 11.55
C ASP A 89 -5.79 5.43 11.47
N MET A 90 -6.09 4.26 12.01
CA MET A 90 -7.46 3.73 12.04
C MET A 90 -8.24 4.36 13.20
N MET A 91 -8.53 5.64 13.06
CA MET A 91 -9.30 6.43 14.03
C MET A 91 -10.58 6.96 13.42
N ASP A 92 -11.56 7.20 14.25
CA ASP A 92 -12.82 7.83 13.90
C ASP A 92 -12.81 9.26 14.44
N PHE A 93 -12.64 10.23 13.56
CA PHE A 93 -12.65 11.66 13.92
C PHE A 93 -13.62 12.42 13.01
N GLU A 94 -14.86 11.92 12.98
CA GLU A 94 -15.95 12.48 12.18
C GLU A 94 -15.56 12.68 10.71
N ASP A 95 -15.90 13.85 10.14
CA ASP A 95 -15.56 14.22 8.76
C ASP A 95 -14.15 14.80 8.60
N ARG A 96 -13.40 14.96 9.70
CA ARG A 96 -12.05 15.55 9.67
C ARG A 96 -10.95 14.57 9.31
N HIS A 97 -11.17 13.27 9.45
CA HIS A 97 -10.17 12.23 9.20
C HIS A 97 -10.63 11.21 8.16
N LEU A 98 -9.73 10.88 7.25
CA LEU A 98 -9.89 9.79 6.28
C LEU A 98 -8.73 8.82 6.40
N TYR A 99 -9.01 7.61 6.89
CA TYR A 99 -8.05 6.52 6.77
C TYR A 99 -7.87 6.16 5.29
N TYR A 100 -6.64 6.31 4.78
CA TYR A 100 -6.33 6.07 3.38
C TYR A 100 -4.98 5.36 3.23
N PRO A 101 -4.93 4.02 3.35
CA PRO A 101 -3.70 3.26 3.25
C PRO A 101 -3.05 3.43 1.87
N LEU A 102 -1.71 3.47 1.85
CA LEU A 102 -0.93 3.84 0.67
C LEU A 102 -1.27 2.98 -0.56
N TYR A 103 -1.60 1.70 -0.37
CA TYR A 103 -1.95 0.81 -1.48
C TYR A 103 -3.20 1.25 -2.25
N PHE A 104 -4.06 2.11 -1.71
CA PHE A 104 -5.19 2.67 -2.46
C PHE A 104 -4.76 3.61 -3.60
N LEU A 105 -3.57 4.18 -3.55
CA LEU A 105 -3.01 4.92 -4.69
C LEU A 105 -2.57 3.99 -5.83
N TYR A 106 -2.29 2.72 -5.54
CA TYR A 106 -1.82 1.73 -6.50
C TYR A 106 -2.98 0.95 -7.14
N GLN A 107 -3.93 1.67 -7.74
CA GLN A 107 -5.18 1.11 -8.27
C GLN A 107 -4.99 0.03 -9.34
N SER A 108 -3.94 0.14 -10.17
CA SER A 108 -3.61 -0.89 -11.17
C SER A 108 -3.19 -2.19 -10.51
N ASP A 109 -2.33 -2.11 -9.50
CA ASP A 109 -1.85 -3.27 -8.76
C ASP A 109 -2.98 -3.91 -7.96
N LEU A 110 -3.83 -3.09 -7.32
CA LEU A 110 -5.00 -3.60 -6.59
C LEU A 110 -5.94 -4.39 -7.49
N LYS A 111 -6.21 -3.91 -8.71
CA LYS A 111 -7.04 -4.63 -9.70
C LYS A 111 -6.42 -5.96 -10.13
N LEU A 112 -5.10 -6.00 -10.33
CA LEU A 112 -4.39 -7.23 -10.67
C LEU A 112 -4.40 -8.20 -9.49
N ALA A 113 -4.16 -7.71 -8.27
CA ALA A 113 -4.17 -8.51 -7.05
C ALA A 113 -5.52 -9.19 -6.81
N ILE A 114 -6.63 -8.49 -6.99
CA ILE A 114 -7.99 -9.07 -6.86
C ILE A 114 -8.20 -10.21 -7.87
N LYS A 115 -7.60 -10.11 -9.06
CA LYS A 115 -7.72 -11.09 -10.14
C LYS A 115 -6.63 -12.16 -10.14
N LYS A 116 -5.73 -12.20 -9.14
CA LYS A 116 -4.59 -13.12 -9.11
C LYS A 116 -4.96 -14.60 -9.21
N HIS A 117 -6.15 -14.98 -8.74
CA HIS A 117 -6.66 -16.35 -8.80
C HIS A 117 -6.85 -16.86 -10.25
N LEU A 118 -6.86 -15.96 -11.25
CA LEU A 118 -6.91 -16.30 -12.66
C LEU A 118 -5.53 -16.63 -13.26
N LEU A 119 -4.44 -16.36 -12.53
CA LEU A 119 -3.11 -16.67 -12.99
C LEU A 119 -2.86 -18.19 -12.94
N ASN A 120 -2.33 -18.73 -14.03
CA ASN A 120 -2.00 -20.15 -14.17
C ASN A 120 -0.61 -20.36 -14.76
N ASP A 121 0.32 -19.53 -14.36
CA ASP A 121 1.72 -19.55 -14.79
C ASP A 121 2.59 -20.27 -13.76
N LYS A 122 3.61 -20.97 -14.25
CA LYS A 122 4.59 -21.65 -13.40
C LYS A 122 5.60 -20.63 -12.86
N ARG A 123 5.99 -20.79 -11.59
CA ARG A 123 7.00 -19.98 -10.92
C ARG A 123 8.31 -20.76 -10.83
N GLU A 124 9.38 -20.16 -11.37
CA GLU A 124 10.68 -20.83 -11.47
C GLU A 124 11.58 -20.52 -10.27
N ASN A 125 11.46 -19.31 -9.72
CA ASN A 125 12.31 -18.85 -8.64
C ASN A 125 11.60 -18.94 -7.28
N PHE A 126 12.39 -19.08 -6.21
CA PHE A 126 11.87 -19.30 -4.87
C PHE A 126 11.23 -18.03 -4.29
N CYS A 127 12.05 -17.04 -3.91
CA CYS A 127 11.59 -15.88 -3.17
C CYS A 127 12.30 -14.60 -3.61
N GLY A 128 11.51 -13.53 -3.87
CA GLY A 128 12.01 -12.19 -4.15
C GLY A 128 11.97 -11.29 -2.92
N PHE A 129 12.94 -10.38 -2.81
CA PHE A 129 13.01 -9.33 -1.81
C PHE A 129 13.32 -8.00 -2.48
N MET A 130 12.40 -7.02 -2.38
CA MET A 130 12.55 -5.76 -3.09
C MET A 130 12.46 -4.59 -2.13
N VAL A 131 13.59 -4.26 -1.53
CA VAL A 131 13.73 -3.16 -0.56
C VAL A 131 14.91 -2.28 -0.91
N SER A 132 14.71 -0.96 -0.91
CA SER A 132 15.78 0.02 -1.16
C SER A 132 16.31 0.66 0.12
N ASN A 133 15.43 0.90 1.13
CA ASN A 133 15.82 1.50 2.39
C ASN A 133 16.14 0.41 3.43
N GLY A 134 17.38 0.37 3.89
CA GLY A 134 17.85 -0.55 4.93
C GLY A 134 17.57 -0.09 6.37
N SER A 135 17.06 1.14 6.58
CA SER A 135 16.87 1.73 7.91
C SER A 135 15.58 1.29 8.62
N GLY A 136 14.80 0.36 8.05
CA GLY A 136 13.61 -0.19 8.70
C GLY A 136 13.97 -1.16 9.84
N ASP A 137 12.93 -1.78 10.42
CA ASP A 137 13.12 -2.76 11.50
C ASP A 137 14.11 -3.86 11.10
N LYS A 138 14.93 -4.26 12.05
CA LYS A 138 16.00 -5.25 11.85
C LYS A 138 15.49 -6.64 11.43
N ILE A 139 14.25 -6.99 11.81
CA ILE A 139 13.62 -8.26 11.41
C ILE A 139 13.64 -8.46 9.89
N ARG A 140 13.61 -7.39 9.09
CA ARG A 140 13.67 -7.46 7.63
C ARG A 140 14.97 -8.10 7.14
N GLY A 141 16.09 -7.71 7.76
CA GLY A 141 17.41 -8.26 7.46
C GLY A 141 17.62 -9.64 8.05
N GLU A 142 17.20 -9.84 9.30
CA GLU A 142 17.32 -11.11 10.01
C GLU A 142 16.50 -12.21 9.33
N PHE A 143 15.27 -11.92 8.95
CA PHE A 143 14.42 -12.89 8.24
C PHE A 143 14.95 -13.23 6.85
N PHE A 144 15.43 -12.22 6.10
CA PHE A 144 16.07 -12.44 4.80
C PHE A 144 17.27 -13.38 4.92
N GLU A 145 18.15 -13.19 5.91
CA GLU A 145 19.34 -14.00 6.12
C GLU A 145 18.95 -15.43 6.48
N GLN A 146 18.11 -15.62 7.49
CA GLN A 146 17.69 -16.94 7.93
C GLN A 146 16.92 -17.72 6.85
N LEU A 147 16.01 -17.06 6.10
CA LEU A 147 15.32 -17.71 5.00
C LEU A 147 16.28 -18.10 3.87
N SER A 148 17.35 -17.30 3.66
CA SER A 148 18.37 -17.58 2.65
C SER A 148 19.25 -18.79 3.01
N GLU A 149 19.29 -19.23 4.29
CA GLU A 149 19.95 -20.48 4.70
C GLU A 149 19.19 -21.72 4.19
N TYR A 150 17.85 -21.64 4.16
CA TYR A 150 17.05 -22.69 3.54
C TYR A 150 17.19 -22.69 2.01
N LYS A 151 16.88 -21.58 1.38
CA LYS A 151 16.94 -21.44 -0.08
C LYS A 151 17.17 -20.00 -0.46
N LYS A 152 18.03 -19.76 -1.45
CA LYS A 152 18.43 -18.42 -1.85
C LYS A 152 17.23 -17.49 -2.06
N VAL A 153 17.21 -16.38 -1.32
CA VAL A 153 16.31 -15.25 -1.55
C VAL A 153 17.02 -14.23 -2.44
N ASP A 154 16.42 -13.90 -3.58
CA ASP A 154 16.97 -12.90 -4.48
C ASP A 154 16.55 -11.49 -4.05
N SER A 155 17.53 -10.61 -3.81
CA SER A 155 17.28 -9.20 -3.51
C SER A 155 17.57 -8.32 -4.70
N GLY A 156 16.50 -7.75 -5.29
CA GLY A 156 16.56 -6.86 -6.44
C GLY A 156 16.52 -5.36 -6.10
N GLY A 157 16.36 -5.00 -4.81
CA GLY A 157 16.43 -3.64 -4.32
C GLY A 157 17.86 -3.17 -4.09
N ARG A 158 18.02 -1.97 -3.50
CA ARG A 158 19.34 -1.47 -3.09
C ARG A 158 19.85 -2.14 -1.82
N TYR A 159 18.92 -2.45 -0.91
CA TYR A 159 19.26 -3.13 0.35
C TYR A 159 19.52 -4.61 0.10
N LYS A 160 20.68 -5.09 0.54
CA LYS A 160 21.14 -6.50 0.38
C LYS A 160 21.08 -7.03 -1.06
N ASN A 161 21.29 -6.16 -2.07
CA ASN A 161 21.30 -6.59 -3.47
C ASN A 161 22.28 -7.74 -3.71
N ASN A 162 21.78 -8.87 -4.25
CA ASN A 162 22.57 -10.08 -4.48
C ASN A 162 22.35 -10.70 -5.87
N ILE A 163 21.60 -10.00 -6.76
CA ILE A 163 21.36 -10.47 -8.14
C ILE A 163 22.35 -9.87 -9.15
N GLY A 164 23.21 -8.96 -8.69
CA GLY A 164 24.18 -8.25 -9.52
C GLY A 164 23.56 -7.11 -10.34
N GLY A 165 24.38 -6.09 -10.66
CA GLY A 165 23.95 -4.96 -11.47
C GLY A 165 23.16 -3.88 -10.72
N ALA A 166 22.45 -3.04 -11.49
CA ALA A 166 21.58 -2.00 -10.94
C ALA A 166 20.35 -2.62 -10.28
N PHE A 167 19.71 -1.85 -9.38
CA PHE A 167 18.43 -2.26 -8.81
C PHE A 167 17.36 -2.41 -9.91
N ILE A 168 16.38 -3.29 -9.64
CA ILE A 168 15.28 -3.55 -10.55
C ILE A 168 14.30 -2.36 -10.53
N GLU A 169 14.00 -1.80 -11.70
CA GLU A 169 13.04 -0.70 -11.85
C GLU A 169 11.59 -1.20 -11.91
N ASP A 170 11.31 -2.23 -12.73
CA ASP A 170 10.00 -2.85 -12.82
C ASP A 170 9.87 -4.04 -11.85
N LYS A 171 9.50 -3.71 -10.63
CA LYS A 171 9.29 -4.68 -9.55
C LYS A 171 8.24 -5.75 -9.89
N ASN A 172 7.12 -5.34 -10.50
CA ASN A 172 6.02 -6.26 -10.79
C ASN A 172 6.41 -7.27 -11.87
N ALA A 173 7.08 -6.83 -12.93
CA ALA A 173 7.57 -7.74 -13.97
C ALA A 173 8.60 -8.73 -13.41
N TRP A 174 9.52 -8.25 -12.57
CA TRP A 174 10.53 -9.10 -11.96
C TRP A 174 9.93 -10.16 -11.03
N LEU A 175 8.99 -9.76 -10.14
CA LEU A 175 8.36 -10.66 -9.17
C LEU A 175 7.49 -11.75 -9.81
N LYS A 176 7.04 -11.60 -11.04
CA LYS A 176 6.24 -12.63 -11.74
C LYS A 176 6.91 -13.99 -11.85
N ASN A 177 8.22 -14.05 -11.70
CA ASN A 177 8.96 -15.31 -11.77
C ASN A 177 9.11 -16.02 -10.42
N TYR A 178 8.67 -15.39 -9.31
CA TYR A 178 8.89 -15.90 -7.95
C TYR A 178 7.64 -16.53 -7.34
N LYS A 179 7.83 -17.67 -6.61
CA LYS A 179 6.77 -18.27 -5.79
C LYS A 179 6.37 -17.35 -4.65
N PHE A 180 7.35 -16.83 -3.92
CA PHE A 180 7.15 -15.98 -2.74
C PHE A 180 7.74 -14.58 -2.92
N ASN A 181 7.26 -13.64 -2.12
CA ASN A 181 7.90 -12.33 -1.95
C ASN A 181 7.90 -11.90 -0.49
N LEU A 182 9.07 -11.51 0.04
CA LEU A 182 9.17 -10.89 1.36
C LEU A 182 8.60 -9.46 1.31
N CYS A 183 7.43 -9.27 1.92
CA CYS A 183 6.67 -8.03 1.92
C CYS A 183 6.69 -7.38 3.30
N PHE A 184 7.89 -7.11 3.83
CA PHE A 184 8.04 -6.55 5.16
C PHE A 184 7.94 -5.02 5.13
N GLU A 185 7.08 -4.47 5.97
CA GLU A 185 6.99 -3.03 6.16
C GLU A 185 8.22 -2.48 6.89
N ASN A 186 8.37 -1.17 6.91
CA ASN A 186 9.51 -0.54 7.57
C ASN A 186 9.46 -0.73 9.09
N ILE A 187 8.24 -0.71 9.64
CA ILE A 187 7.95 -0.99 11.05
C ILE A 187 6.64 -1.78 11.16
N SER A 188 6.42 -2.45 12.29
CA SER A 188 5.11 -3.02 12.62
C SER A 188 4.25 -1.98 13.31
N CYS A 189 3.12 -1.64 12.68
CA CYS A 189 2.16 -0.69 13.23
C CYS A 189 0.77 -0.94 12.63
N LYS A 190 -0.25 -0.96 13.50
CA LYS A 190 -1.65 -1.17 13.08
C LYS A 190 -2.11 -0.09 12.10
N GLY A 191 -2.79 -0.52 11.04
CA GLY A 191 -3.32 0.35 10.00
C GLY A 191 -2.30 0.76 8.93
N ARG A 192 -1.02 0.60 9.18
CA ARG A 192 0.04 1.11 8.30
C ARG A 192 0.45 0.07 7.27
N ILE A 193 -0.29 0.05 6.18
CA ILE A 193 -0.10 -0.88 5.06
C ILE A 193 0.36 -0.08 3.84
N SER A 194 1.55 -0.40 3.34
CA SER A 194 2.08 0.20 2.11
C SER A 194 1.62 -0.59 0.86
N GLU A 195 2.22 -0.27 -0.27
CA GLU A 195 1.98 -0.96 -1.55
C GLU A 195 2.55 -2.38 -1.60
N LYS A 196 3.48 -2.74 -0.72
CA LYS A 196 4.30 -3.96 -0.83
C LYS A 196 3.50 -5.25 -0.90
N LEU A 197 2.51 -5.39 0.01
CA LEU A 197 1.65 -6.56 0.07
C LEU A 197 0.80 -6.71 -1.20
N ILE A 198 0.21 -5.60 -1.67
CA ILE A 198 -0.63 -5.59 -2.87
C ILE A 198 0.19 -5.86 -4.12
N GLN A 199 1.40 -5.33 -4.23
CA GLN A 199 2.28 -5.59 -5.36
C GLN A 199 2.73 -7.05 -5.43
N ALA A 200 2.98 -7.71 -4.31
CA ALA A 200 3.24 -9.14 -4.29
C ALA A 200 2.07 -9.95 -4.81
N PHE A 201 0.85 -9.65 -4.36
CA PHE A 201 -0.35 -10.26 -4.89
C PHE A 201 -0.57 -9.96 -6.38
N ALA A 202 -0.35 -8.72 -6.82
CA ALA A 202 -0.48 -8.31 -8.22
C ALA A 202 0.49 -9.06 -9.15
N ALA A 203 1.70 -9.34 -8.66
CA ALA A 203 2.67 -10.18 -9.36
C ALA A 203 2.32 -11.67 -9.31
N GLY A 204 1.32 -12.08 -8.51
CA GLY A 204 0.89 -13.46 -8.34
C GLY A 204 1.80 -14.29 -7.43
N CYS A 205 2.63 -13.65 -6.60
CA CYS A 205 3.38 -14.31 -5.54
C CYS A 205 2.46 -14.67 -4.36
N VAL A 206 2.88 -15.64 -3.54
CA VAL A 206 2.41 -15.78 -2.17
C VAL A 206 3.24 -14.83 -1.30
N PRO A 207 2.63 -13.79 -0.69
CA PRO A 207 3.36 -12.88 0.18
C PRO A 207 3.79 -13.55 1.48
N ILE A 208 5.01 -13.26 1.94
CA ILE A 208 5.47 -13.47 3.30
C ILE A 208 5.48 -12.09 3.94
N TYR A 209 4.52 -11.81 4.81
CA TYR A 209 4.25 -10.45 5.29
C TYR A 209 4.57 -10.27 6.76
N TRP A 210 5.18 -9.13 7.06
CA TRP A 210 5.33 -8.59 8.40
C TRP A 210 5.10 -7.07 8.39
N GLY A 211 4.30 -6.56 9.32
CA GLY A 211 3.97 -5.14 9.41
C GLY A 211 2.71 -4.90 10.25
N ASP A 212 1.57 -4.64 9.63
CA ASP A 212 0.29 -4.48 10.34
C ASP A 212 -0.23 -5.83 10.86
N GLU A 213 -0.18 -6.04 12.17
CA GLU A 213 -0.71 -7.25 12.82
C GLU A 213 -2.23 -7.38 12.74
N SER A 214 -2.93 -6.27 12.44
CA SER A 214 -4.40 -6.22 12.41
C SER A 214 -5.01 -6.52 11.03
N LEU A 215 -4.21 -6.96 10.04
CA LEU A 215 -4.67 -7.16 8.65
C LEU A 215 -5.95 -8.00 8.53
N CYS A 216 -6.06 -9.05 9.34
CA CYS A 216 -7.15 -10.01 9.30
C CYS A 216 -8.20 -9.79 10.40
N ASP A 217 -8.13 -8.69 11.14
CA ASP A 217 -8.99 -8.40 12.29
C ASP A 217 -10.26 -7.67 11.84
N GLU A 218 -11.40 -8.32 12.00
CA GLU A 218 -12.73 -7.82 11.60
C GLU A 218 -13.16 -6.53 12.29
N ARG A 219 -12.60 -6.22 13.46
CA ARG A 219 -12.87 -4.97 14.18
C ARG A 219 -12.54 -3.72 13.35
N TYR A 220 -11.67 -3.87 12.35
CA TYR A 220 -11.24 -2.78 11.48
C TYR A 220 -11.93 -2.77 10.10
N ALA A 221 -12.97 -3.59 9.90
CA ALA A 221 -13.71 -3.67 8.63
C ALA A 221 -14.31 -2.33 8.18
N LYS A 222 -14.65 -1.44 9.14
CA LYS A 222 -15.15 -0.09 8.83
C LYS A 222 -14.13 0.82 8.16
N PHE A 223 -12.83 0.54 8.32
CA PHE A 223 -11.75 1.36 7.77
C PHE A 223 -11.21 0.83 6.44
N ARG A 224 -11.17 -0.49 6.27
CA ARG A 224 -10.58 -1.14 5.08
C ARG A 224 -11.13 -2.56 4.88
N PRO A 225 -10.99 -3.12 3.65
CA PRO A 225 -11.27 -4.53 3.44
C PRO A 225 -10.38 -5.40 4.33
N ILE A 226 -10.93 -6.47 4.88
CA ILE A 226 -10.19 -7.43 5.70
C ILE A 226 -9.45 -8.41 4.79
N PHE A 227 -8.13 -8.52 4.99
CA PHE A 227 -7.32 -9.46 4.23
C PHE A 227 -7.66 -10.91 4.62
N ASN A 228 -7.62 -11.79 3.62
CA ASN A 228 -7.86 -13.21 3.82
C ASN A 228 -6.59 -13.89 4.36
N PRO A 229 -6.60 -14.42 5.60
CA PRO A 229 -5.41 -15.04 6.19
C PRO A 229 -4.93 -16.29 5.45
N LYS A 230 -5.77 -16.89 4.58
CA LYS A 230 -5.39 -18.04 3.75
C LYS A 230 -4.60 -17.65 2.49
N ALA A 231 -4.54 -16.37 2.13
CA ALA A 231 -3.94 -15.89 0.90
C ALA A 231 -2.44 -15.59 1.01
N PHE A 232 -1.87 -15.55 2.22
CA PHE A 232 -0.48 -15.17 2.49
C PHE A 232 0.03 -15.75 3.80
N ILE A 233 1.34 -15.72 3.99
CA ILE A 233 2.00 -16.13 5.23
C ILE A 233 2.20 -14.88 6.09
N ASN A 234 1.42 -14.75 7.17
CA ASN A 234 1.57 -13.66 8.13
C ASN A 234 2.57 -14.06 9.22
N VAL A 235 3.73 -13.41 9.23
CA VAL A 235 4.82 -13.72 10.18
C VAL A 235 4.40 -13.46 11.63
N HIS A 236 3.44 -12.57 11.88
CA HIS A 236 2.88 -12.36 13.23
C HIS A 236 2.14 -13.56 13.82
N ASN A 237 1.79 -14.56 13.00
CA ASN A 237 1.11 -15.76 13.46
C ASN A 237 2.08 -16.82 14.02
N PHE A 238 3.38 -16.55 14.06
CA PHE A 238 4.42 -17.49 14.47
C PHE A 238 5.21 -16.96 15.66
N ASP A 239 5.58 -17.87 16.56
CA ASP A 239 6.31 -17.52 17.79
C ASP A 239 7.78 -17.14 17.52
N SER A 240 8.33 -17.53 16.36
CA SER A 240 9.72 -17.26 15.97
C SER A 240 9.89 -17.18 14.46
N ILE A 241 10.99 -16.60 14.00
CA ILE A 241 11.40 -16.63 12.58
C ILE A 241 11.53 -18.05 12.07
N GLU A 242 12.14 -18.95 12.87
CA GLU A 242 12.32 -20.35 12.51
C GLU A 242 10.99 -21.07 12.27
N SER A 243 9.97 -20.82 13.11
CA SER A 243 8.66 -21.45 12.93
C SER A 243 7.94 -20.94 11.67
N ALA A 244 8.09 -19.66 11.35
CA ALA A 244 7.60 -19.10 10.09
C ALA A 244 8.33 -19.71 8.87
N ILE A 245 9.65 -19.89 8.95
CA ILE A 245 10.44 -20.50 7.87
C ILE A 245 10.02 -21.95 7.65
N LYS A 246 9.80 -22.74 8.71
CA LYS A 246 9.31 -24.13 8.58
C LYS A 246 7.97 -24.21 7.82
N GLU A 247 7.08 -23.26 8.04
CA GLU A 247 5.83 -23.21 7.26
C GLU A 247 6.08 -22.83 5.80
N ILE A 248 7.01 -21.89 5.53
CA ILE A 248 7.42 -21.56 4.15
C ILE A 248 8.02 -22.78 3.45
N GLU A 249 8.92 -23.53 4.13
CA GLU A 249 9.50 -24.77 3.63
C GLU A 249 8.43 -25.81 3.30
N ARG A 250 7.45 -25.98 4.19
CA ARG A 250 6.34 -26.91 3.97
C ARG A 250 5.56 -26.55 2.70
N ILE A 251 5.24 -25.27 2.53
CA ILE A 251 4.48 -24.78 1.35
C ILE A 251 5.34 -24.84 0.08
N ASP A 252 6.64 -24.54 0.16
CA ASP A 252 7.54 -24.59 -1.00
C ASP A 252 7.71 -26.02 -1.54
N ASN A 253 7.69 -27.02 -0.65
CA ASN A 253 7.82 -28.44 -0.99
C ASN A 253 6.48 -29.13 -1.33
N ASP A 254 5.35 -28.43 -1.23
CA ASP A 254 4.01 -28.92 -1.56
C ASP A 254 3.34 -28.00 -2.59
N ASP A 255 3.48 -28.34 -3.87
CA ASP A 255 2.90 -27.56 -4.97
C ASP A 255 1.37 -27.40 -4.84
N SER A 256 0.68 -28.36 -4.25
CA SER A 256 -0.77 -28.30 -4.03
C SER A 256 -1.12 -27.25 -2.97
N ALA A 257 -0.37 -27.24 -1.86
CA ALA A 257 -0.54 -26.23 -0.79
C ALA A 257 -0.18 -24.82 -1.29
N PHE A 258 0.90 -24.70 -2.07
CA PHE A 258 1.30 -23.44 -2.70
C PHE A 258 0.20 -22.90 -3.62
N GLU A 259 -0.30 -23.72 -4.56
CA GLU A 259 -1.34 -23.28 -5.50
C GLU A 259 -2.68 -23.02 -4.80
N ALA A 260 -3.02 -23.75 -3.74
CA ALA A 260 -4.21 -23.47 -2.95
C ALA A 260 -4.12 -22.06 -2.31
N MET A 261 -3.00 -21.73 -1.64
CA MET A 261 -2.78 -20.41 -1.04
C MET A 261 -2.72 -19.30 -2.10
N ARG A 262 -2.03 -19.55 -3.21
CA ARG A 262 -1.89 -18.61 -4.32
C ARG A 262 -3.24 -18.22 -4.93
N LYS A 263 -4.19 -19.15 -5.00
CA LYS A 263 -5.53 -18.93 -5.60
C LYS A 263 -6.56 -18.34 -4.65
N GLU A 264 -6.28 -18.32 -3.35
CA GLU A 264 -7.18 -17.69 -2.38
C GLU A 264 -7.44 -16.21 -2.71
N PRO A 265 -8.68 -15.70 -2.59
CA PRO A 265 -8.96 -14.28 -2.75
C PRO A 265 -8.17 -13.47 -1.71
N ILE A 266 -7.70 -12.27 -2.09
CA ILE A 266 -6.86 -11.45 -1.20
C ILE A 266 -7.63 -10.82 -0.05
N PHE A 267 -8.94 -10.59 -0.23
CA PHE A 267 -9.82 -10.06 0.80
C PHE A 267 -10.92 -11.07 1.11
N ARG A 268 -11.49 -10.97 2.30
CA ARG A 268 -12.71 -11.69 2.64
C ARG A 268 -13.88 -11.09 1.85
N THR A 269 -14.66 -11.93 1.18
CA THR A 269 -15.70 -11.51 0.24
C THR A 269 -16.77 -10.64 0.92
N GLU A 270 -17.19 -11.01 2.13
CA GLU A 270 -18.17 -10.29 2.91
C GLU A 270 -17.77 -8.85 3.26
N CYS A 271 -16.46 -8.60 3.42
CA CYS A 271 -15.94 -7.27 3.72
C CYS A 271 -15.69 -6.45 2.45
N LEU A 272 -15.42 -7.12 1.33
CA LEU A 272 -15.10 -6.47 0.07
C LEU A 272 -16.32 -5.79 -0.54
N GLU A 273 -17.48 -6.47 -0.53
CA GLU A 273 -18.74 -5.92 -1.07
C GLU A 273 -19.20 -4.69 -0.30
N GLU A 274 -19.08 -4.73 1.02
CA GLU A 274 -19.42 -3.59 1.89
C GLU A 274 -18.50 -2.39 1.64
N PHE A 275 -17.19 -2.64 1.50
CA PHE A 275 -16.19 -1.58 1.41
C PHE A 275 -16.08 -0.98 0.01
N LEU A 276 -16.07 -1.81 -1.04
CA LEU A 276 -15.87 -1.38 -2.43
C LEU A 276 -17.19 -1.09 -3.15
N GLY A 277 -18.32 -1.53 -2.60
CA GLY A 277 -19.63 -1.47 -3.23
C GLY A 277 -19.75 -2.39 -4.46
N GLU A 278 -20.98 -2.69 -4.88
CA GLU A 278 -21.27 -3.60 -6.00
C GLU A 278 -20.55 -3.25 -7.32
N LYS A 279 -20.30 -1.94 -7.57
CA LYS A 279 -19.65 -1.47 -8.80
C LYS A 279 -18.17 -1.79 -8.89
N PHE A 280 -17.45 -1.96 -7.76
CA PHE A 280 -16.04 -2.33 -7.77
C PHE A 280 -15.85 -3.83 -7.93
N ALA A 281 -16.71 -4.63 -7.33
CA ALA A 281 -16.77 -6.08 -7.54
C ALA A 281 -17.05 -6.44 -9.00
N ASN A 282 -17.86 -5.61 -9.72
CA ASN A 282 -18.23 -5.80 -11.12
C ASN A 282 -17.39 -4.96 -12.12
N GLY A 283 -16.28 -4.36 -11.71
CA GLY A 283 -15.37 -3.61 -12.59
C GLY A 283 -15.75 -2.17 -12.88
N GLY A 284 -16.73 -1.61 -12.19
CA GLY A 284 -17.14 -0.21 -12.28
C GLY A 284 -16.98 0.52 -10.94
N GLY A 285 -16.27 1.66 -10.93
CA GLY A 285 -16.03 2.44 -9.71
C GLY A 285 -17.32 2.89 -9.03
N ALA A 286 -17.44 2.61 -7.74
CA ALA A 286 -18.57 3.06 -6.94
C ALA A 286 -18.46 4.55 -6.61
N GLU A 287 -19.47 5.32 -6.99
CA GLU A 287 -19.71 6.64 -6.42
C GLU A 287 -20.41 6.45 -5.07
N ARG A 288 -19.71 6.66 -3.95
CA ARG A 288 -20.40 6.99 -2.70
C ARG A 288 -20.77 8.47 -2.77
N GLU A 289 -22.05 8.78 -2.74
CA GLU A 289 -22.53 10.15 -2.46
C GLU A 289 -22.20 10.45 -1.00
N TYR A 290 -21.17 11.25 -0.78
CA TYR A 290 -21.01 11.94 0.50
C TYR A 290 -22.01 13.09 0.55
N LYS A 291 -23.01 13.00 1.43
CA LYS A 291 -23.91 14.10 1.78
C LYS A 291 -23.19 15.19 2.51
#